data_6428cb985cdc467d1662084876eac86d
#
_entry.id   6428cb985cdc467d1662084876eac86d
#
_cell.length_a   1.000
_cell.length_b   1.000
_cell.length_c   1.000
_cell.angle_alpha   90.00
_cell.angle_beta   90.00
_cell.angle_gamma   90.00
#
_symmetry.space_group_name_H-M   'P 1'
#
loop_
_entity.id
_entity.type
_entity.pdbx_description
1 polymer ?
#
loop_
_entity_poly.entity_id
_entity_poly.type
_entity_poly.pdbx_seq_one_letter_code
_entity_poly.pdbx_strand_id
1 'polypeptide(L)'
;MGRRCPLPDHAAQVQIIPLELLAPARNTDIGIAAIDCGADAVYIAGPAFGARAAAGNAVDDIARLCRYAHRYGAKVHATVNTLLTEEERPQALALMRELSDAGVDVFIVQDLSLLEEQLPPVELHASTQTAIRTPERARELEALGFSRLVLERQLSLDQIRAIRAAVGCELEFFIHGALCVGVSVAWSVVI
;
A
#
# COMPACT_ATOMS: atom_id res chain seq x y z
N MET A 1 -44.86 40.86 -8.14
CA MET A 1 -44.27 39.98 -9.16
C MET A 1 -42.83 39.64 -8.71
N GLY A 2 -42.69 38.58 -7.92
CA GLY A 2 -41.38 38.11 -7.42
C GLY A 2 -40.75 37.12 -8.39
N ARG A 3 -39.64 37.50 -9.00
CA ARG A 3 -38.84 36.59 -9.82
C ARG A 3 -38.08 35.64 -8.86
N ARG A 4 -38.42 34.36 -8.83
CA ARG A 4 -37.62 33.34 -8.20
C ARG A 4 -36.39 33.12 -9.09
N CYS A 5 -35.22 33.34 -8.52
CA CYS A 5 -33.95 32.96 -9.14
C CYS A 5 -33.92 31.41 -9.22
N PRO A 6 -33.73 30.78 -10.39
CA PRO A 6 -33.56 29.33 -10.46
C PRO A 6 -32.23 28.97 -9.80
N LEU A 7 -32.29 28.13 -8.80
CA LEU A 7 -31.12 27.45 -8.25
C LEU A 7 -30.50 26.58 -9.36
N PRO A 8 -29.20 26.56 -9.54
CA PRO A 8 -28.58 25.66 -10.51
C PRO A 8 -28.81 24.23 -10.08
N ASP A 9 -29.37 23.46 -10.99
CA ASP A 9 -29.64 22.02 -10.85
C ASP A 9 -28.28 21.29 -10.96
N HIS A 10 -27.41 21.43 -9.96
CA HIS A 10 -26.20 20.65 -9.79
C HIS A 10 -26.42 19.55 -8.75
N ALA A 11 -27.37 18.67 -9.00
CA ALA A 11 -27.34 17.33 -8.48
C ALA A 11 -26.23 16.57 -9.24
N ALA A 12 -24.97 17.00 -9.08
CA ALA A 12 -23.85 16.13 -9.35
C ALA A 12 -24.06 14.89 -8.46
N GLN A 13 -24.39 13.77 -9.07
CA GLN A 13 -24.41 12.50 -8.37
C GLN A 13 -23.03 12.34 -7.72
N VAL A 14 -22.97 12.58 -6.42
CA VAL A 14 -21.77 12.28 -5.63
C VAL A 14 -21.65 10.76 -5.69
N GLN A 15 -20.81 10.29 -6.58
CA GLN A 15 -20.45 8.89 -6.64
C GLN A 15 -19.66 8.62 -5.37
N ILE A 16 -20.31 8.01 -4.37
CA ILE A 16 -19.65 7.59 -3.14
C ILE A 16 -18.74 6.43 -3.54
N ILE A 17 -17.46 6.73 -3.76
CA ILE A 17 -16.42 5.72 -3.90
C ILE A 17 -16.17 5.20 -2.48
N PRO A 18 -16.38 3.91 -2.21
CA PRO A 18 -16.08 3.35 -0.90
C PRO A 18 -14.58 3.56 -0.62
N LEU A 19 -14.26 4.16 0.52
CA LEU A 19 -12.88 4.32 0.97
C LEU A 19 -12.49 3.07 1.73
N GLU A 20 -11.33 2.49 1.40
CA GLU A 20 -10.72 1.40 2.14
C GLU A 20 -9.93 1.97 3.33
N LEU A 21 -10.26 1.52 4.54
CA LEU A 21 -9.53 1.84 5.75
C LEU A 21 -8.44 0.80 6.01
N LEU A 22 -7.19 1.17 5.73
CA LEU A 22 -6.02 0.33 5.96
C LEU A 22 -5.36 0.67 7.31
N ALA A 23 -5.22 -0.33 8.18
CA ALA A 23 -4.62 -0.18 9.49
C ALA A 23 -3.25 -0.88 9.62
N PRO A 24 -2.28 -0.30 10.36
CA PRO A 24 -1.01 -0.96 10.65
C PRO A 24 -1.20 -2.08 11.68
N ALA A 25 -0.58 -3.24 11.45
CA ALA A 25 -0.52 -4.32 12.40
C ALA A 25 0.93 -4.65 12.75
N ARG A 26 1.32 -4.44 14.01
CA ARG A 26 2.63 -4.86 14.49
C ARG A 26 2.75 -6.38 14.58
N ASN A 27 1.65 -7.04 14.93
CA ASN A 27 1.52 -8.49 15.02
C ASN A 27 0.09 -8.92 14.72
N THR A 28 -0.15 -10.22 14.68
CA THR A 28 -1.46 -10.80 14.37
C THR A 28 -2.57 -10.33 15.31
N ASP A 29 -2.33 -10.23 16.61
CA ASP A 29 -3.36 -9.83 17.57
C ASP A 29 -3.81 -8.38 17.38
N ILE A 30 -2.85 -7.48 17.05
CA ILE A 30 -3.18 -6.09 16.68
C ILE A 30 -3.91 -6.05 15.34
N GLY A 31 -3.55 -6.89 14.38
CA GLY A 31 -4.26 -7.00 13.10
C GLY A 31 -5.73 -7.44 13.31
N ILE A 32 -5.96 -8.45 14.12
CA ILE A 32 -7.31 -8.90 14.50
C ILE A 32 -8.09 -7.76 15.15
N ALA A 33 -7.50 -7.09 16.14
CA ALA A 33 -8.15 -5.97 16.82
C ALA A 33 -8.49 -4.81 15.85
N ALA A 34 -7.63 -4.53 14.86
CA ALA A 34 -7.91 -3.52 13.85
C ALA A 34 -9.12 -3.89 12.98
N ILE A 35 -9.23 -5.16 12.56
CA ILE A 35 -10.37 -5.67 11.79
C ILE A 35 -11.65 -5.61 12.64
N ASP A 36 -11.59 -6.01 13.91
CA ASP A 36 -12.73 -5.93 14.84
C ASP A 36 -13.20 -4.48 15.05
N CYS A 37 -12.30 -3.51 14.89
CA CYS A 37 -12.60 -2.08 14.94
C CYS A 37 -13.06 -1.50 13.60
N GLY A 38 -13.16 -2.29 12.54
CA GLY A 38 -13.71 -1.89 11.25
C GLY A 38 -12.68 -1.54 10.19
N ALA A 39 -11.43 -2.02 10.31
CA ALA A 39 -10.46 -1.92 9.22
C ALA A 39 -10.86 -2.85 8.07
N ASP A 40 -10.86 -2.32 6.84
CA ASP A 40 -11.10 -3.08 5.62
C ASP A 40 -9.86 -3.87 5.18
N ALA A 41 -8.68 -3.39 5.58
CA ALA A 41 -7.41 -4.07 5.36
C ALA A 41 -6.41 -3.79 6.48
N VAL A 42 -5.44 -4.68 6.64
CA VAL A 42 -4.33 -4.48 7.57
C VAL A 42 -3.00 -4.71 6.85
N TYR A 43 -1.97 -3.90 7.17
CA TYR A 43 -0.63 -4.18 6.68
C TYR A 43 0.30 -4.64 7.81
N ILE A 44 1.09 -5.66 7.52
CA ILE A 44 1.96 -6.34 8.48
C ILE A 44 3.33 -6.62 7.84
N ALA A 45 4.39 -6.57 8.65
CA ALA A 45 5.72 -6.98 8.21
C ALA A 45 5.89 -8.49 8.40
N GLY A 46 6.47 -9.14 7.40
CA GLY A 46 6.93 -10.53 7.48
C GLY A 46 8.17 -10.70 8.37
N PRO A 47 8.75 -11.89 8.41
CA PRO A 47 9.94 -12.18 9.21
C PRO A 47 11.19 -11.44 8.71
N ALA A 48 11.21 -11.01 7.45
CA ALA A 48 12.32 -10.30 6.81
C ALA A 48 11.82 -9.30 5.75
N PHE A 49 12.72 -8.47 5.23
CA PHE A 49 12.53 -7.54 4.12
C PHE A 49 11.45 -6.47 4.31
N GLY A 50 10.94 -6.31 5.52
CA GLY A 50 10.09 -5.19 5.89
C GLY A 50 10.93 -4.05 6.47
N ALA A 51 10.64 -2.79 6.13
CA ALA A 51 11.35 -1.61 6.63
C ALA A 51 11.34 -1.47 8.17
N ARG A 52 10.51 -2.23 8.86
CA ARG A 52 10.44 -2.34 10.32
C ARG A 52 10.75 -3.77 10.78
N ALA A 53 11.92 -4.27 10.40
CA ALA A 53 12.37 -5.65 10.69
C ALA A 53 12.28 -6.08 12.17
N ALA A 54 12.25 -5.13 13.11
CA ALA A 54 12.08 -5.42 14.54
C ALA A 54 10.71 -6.03 14.93
N ALA A 55 9.77 -6.12 13.98
CA ALA A 55 8.43 -6.67 14.20
C ALA A 55 8.23 -8.06 13.55
N GLY A 56 9.33 -8.73 13.11
CA GLY A 56 9.28 -9.96 12.32
C GLY A 56 8.22 -10.95 12.80
N ASN A 57 7.13 -11.07 12.02
CA ASN A 57 6.06 -12.03 12.29
C ASN A 57 6.35 -13.32 11.52
N ALA A 58 6.17 -14.47 12.16
CA ALA A 58 6.29 -15.75 11.47
C ALA A 58 5.21 -15.90 10.40
N VAL A 59 5.50 -16.65 9.34
CA VAL A 59 4.54 -16.92 8.25
C VAL A 59 3.25 -17.53 8.78
N ASP A 60 3.34 -18.45 9.76
CA ASP A 60 2.17 -19.08 10.39
C ASP A 60 1.27 -18.08 11.13
N ASP A 61 1.85 -17.06 11.76
CA ASP A 61 1.12 -15.99 12.42
C ASP A 61 0.37 -15.12 11.40
N ILE A 62 1.01 -14.83 10.26
CA ILE A 62 0.38 -14.11 9.15
C ILE A 62 -0.72 -14.97 8.53
N ALA A 63 -0.50 -16.28 8.34
CA ALA A 63 -1.54 -17.20 7.88
C ALA A 63 -2.77 -17.22 8.81
N ARG A 64 -2.54 -17.14 10.13
CA ARG A 64 -3.63 -17.00 11.11
C ARG A 64 -4.39 -15.71 10.92
N LEU A 65 -3.70 -14.60 10.68
CA LEU A 65 -4.31 -13.31 10.41
C LEU A 65 -5.12 -13.31 9.11
N CYS A 66 -4.57 -13.88 8.02
CA CYS A 66 -5.28 -13.99 6.74
C CYS A 66 -6.59 -14.78 6.88
N ARG A 67 -6.53 -15.95 7.54
CA ARG A 67 -7.74 -16.73 7.81
C ARG A 67 -8.79 -15.98 8.64
N TYR A 68 -8.35 -15.13 9.56
CA TYR A 68 -9.27 -14.28 10.32
C TYR A 68 -9.85 -13.18 9.45
N ALA A 69 -8.99 -12.40 8.78
CA ALA A 69 -9.38 -11.27 7.94
C ALA A 69 -10.41 -11.67 6.88
N HIS A 70 -10.16 -12.75 6.16
CA HIS A 70 -11.02 -13.23 5.08
C HIS A 70 -12.43 -13.62 5.53
N ARG A 71 -12.64 -14.02 6.81
CA ARG A 71 -13.99 -14.27 7.35
C ARG A 71 -14.86 -12.99 7.39
N TYR A 72 -14.21 -11.86 7.51
CA TYR A 72 -14.88 -10.55 7.60
C TYR A 72 -14.75 -9.74 6.30
N GLY A 73 -14.19 -10.33 5.24
CA GLY A 73 -13.98 -9.67 3.96
C GLY A 73 -12.84 -8.64 3.97
N ALA A 74 -12.01 -8.64 5.03
CA ALA A 74 -10.85 -7.77 5.13
C ALA A 74 -9.63 -8.41 4.44
N LYS A 75 -8.70 -7.55 3.97
CA LYS A 75 -7.45 -7.97 3.29
C LYS A 75 -6.24 -7.89 4.20
N VAL A 76 -5.21 -8.67 3.88
CA VAL A 76 -3.90 -8.62 4.54
C VAL A 76 -2.82 -8.25 3.53
N HIS A 77 -2.16 -7.12 3.76
CA HIS A 77 -1.06 -6.62 2.95
C HIS A 77 0.27 -6.91 3.64
N ALA A 78 1.18 -7.63 2.99
CA ALA A 78 2.51 -7.88 3.53
C ALA A 78 3.53 -6.88 2.97
N THR A 79 4.40 -6.35 3.83
CA THR A 79 5.45 -5.44 3.39
C THR A 79 6.73 -6.19 3.04
N VAL A 80 7.23 -5.98 1.82
CA VAL A 80 8.56 -6.36 1.31
C VAL A 80 9.18 -5.08 0.75
N ASN A 81 9.41 -4.12 1.62
CA ASN A 81 9.66 -2.73 1.25
C ASN A 81 11.04 -2.22 1.72
N THR A 82 12.05 -3.06 1.58
CA THR A 82 13.47 -2.70 1.66
C THR A 82 14.12 -2.81 0.29
N LEU A 83 15.23 -2.11 0.09
CA LEU A 83 16.12 -2.37 -1.05
C LEU A 83 16.82 -3.72 -0.82
N LEU A 84 16.97 -4.50 -1.86
CA LEU A 84 17.51 -5.84 -1.81
C LEU A 84 18.88 -5.88 -2.51
N THR A 85 19.82 -6.60 -1.92
CA THR A 85 21.01 -7.02 -2.64
C THR A 85 20.68 -8.16 -3.60
N GLU A 86 21.59 -8.45 -4.54
CA GLU A 86 21.42 -9.59 -5.45
C GLU A 86 21.30 -10.93 -4.72
N GLU A 87 21.98 -11.07 -3.57
CA GLU A 87 21.95 -12.26 -2.74
C GLU A 87 20.65 -12.40 -1.93
N GLU A 88 20.02 -11.28 -1.58
CA GLU A 88 18.75 -11.25 -0.84
C GLU A 88 17.52 -11.46 -1.74
N ARG A 89 17.62 -11.11 -3.02
CA ARG A 89 16.50 -11.19 -3.97
C ARG A 89 15.86 -12.58 -4.04
N PRO A 90 16.61 -13.68 -4.19
CA PRO A 90 16.03 -15.04 -4.18
C PRO A 90 15.33 -15.39 -2.88
N GLN A 91 15.85 -14.89 -1.74
CA GLN A 91 15.27 -15.12 -0.42
C GLN A 91 13.96 -14.33 -0.26
N ALA A 92 13.92 -13.09 -0.73
CA ALA A 92 12.71 -12.27 -0.74
C ALA A 92 11.60 -12.91 -1.59
N LEU A 93 11.96 -13.44 -2.77
CA LEU A 93 11.02 -14.16 -3.64
C LEU A 93 10.50 -15.45 -3.00
N ALA A 94 11.36 -16.22 -2.32
CA ALA A 94 10.93 -17.40 -1.59
C ALA A 94 9.92 -17.02 -0.49
N LEU A 95 10.22 -16.00 0.30
CA LEU A 95 9.32 -15.48 1.33
C LEU A 95 8.00 -14.97 0.73
N MET A 96 8.02 -14.26 -0.38
CA MET A 96 6.79 -13.80 -1.05
C MET A 96 5.90 -14.97 -1.49
N ARG A 97 6.49 -16.08 -1.95
CA ARG A 97 5.73 -17.30 -2.28
C ARG A 97 5.10 -17.92 -1.04
N GLU A 98 5.87 -18.08 0.04
CA GLU A 98 5.36 -18.60 1.32
C GLU A 98 4.22 -17.74 1.87
N LEU A 99 4.33 -16.41 1.80
CA LEU A 99 3.31 -15.47 2.24
C LEU A 99 2.07 -15.50 1.32
N SER A 100 2.25 -15.68 0.02
CA SER A 100 1.15 -15.90 -0.92
C SER A 100 0.38 -17.18 -0.60
N ASP A 101 1.09 -18.28 -0.33
CA ASP A 101 0.50 -19.56 0.06
C ASP A 101 -0.21 -19.45 1.44
N ALA A 102 0.28 -18.56 2.31
CA ALA A 102 -0.35 -18.24 3.59
C ALA A 102 -1.64 -17.42 3.45
N GLY A 103 -1.95 -16.88 2.26
CA GLY A 103 -3.17 -16.14 1.95
C GLY A 103 -3.02 -14.61 1.99
N VAL A 104 -1.82 -14.08 1.87
CA VAL A 104 -1.61 -12.63 1.73
C VAL A 104 -2.23 -12.15 0.41
N ASP A 105 -2.98 -11.04 0.48
CA ASP A 105 -3.72 -10.48 -0.66
C ASP A 105 -2.90 -9.50 -1.49
N VAL A 106 -1.95 -8.82 -0.85
CA VAL A 106 -1.17 -7.72 -1.46
C VAL A 106 0.26 -7.71 -0.93
N PHE A 107 1.23 -7.44 -1.80
CA PHE A 107 2.58 -7.06 -1.40
C PHE A 107 2.82 -5.55 -1.58
N ILE A 108 3.28 -4.88 -0.51
CA ILE A 108 3.75 -3.50 -0.57
C ILE A 108 5.27 -3.55 -0.78
N VAL A 109 5.75 -3.17 -1.96
CA VAL A 109 7.14 -3.33 -2.36
C VAL A 109 7.84 -2.00 -2.62
N GLN A 110 9.15 -1.98 -2.43
CA GLN A 110 10.01 -0.83 -2.72
C GLN A 110 10.96 -1.14 -3.88
N ASP A 111 11.59 -2.30 -3.86
CA ASP A 111 12.61 -2.67 -4.83
C ASP A 111 11.98 -3.11 -6.16
N LEU A 112 12.21 -2.30 -7.20
CA LEU A 112 11.63 -2.54 -8.52
C LEU A 112 12.28 -3.72 -9.25
N SER A 113 13.48 -4.17 -8.84
CA SER A 113 14.14 -5.33 -9.43
C SER A 113 13.33 -6.62 -9.23
N LEU A 114 12.45 -6.66 -8.23
CA LEU A 114 11.52 -7.77 -8.04
C LEU A 114 10.55 -7.95 -9.21
N LEU A 115 10.24 -6.89 -9.97
CA LEU A 115 9.34 -6.95 -11.13
C LEU A 115 9.96 -7.68 -12.33
N GLU A 116 11.28 -7.88 -12.34
CA GLU A 116 11.99 -8.66 -13.35
C GLU A 116 11.89 -10.17 -13.10
N GLU A 117 11.35 -10.56 -11.93
CA GLU A 117 11.29 -11.93 -11.47
C GLU A 117 9.87 -12.53 -11.62
N GLN A 118 9.78 -13.85 -11.53
CA GLN A 118 8.50 -14.54 -11.52
C GLN A 118 7.83 -14.44 -10.15
N LEU A 119 7.05 -13.39 -9.95
CA LEU A 119 6.31 -13.13 -8.71
C LEU A 119 5.08 -14.06 -8.56
N PRO A 120 4.64 -14.34 -7.33
CA PRO A 120 3.35 -14.97 -7.10
C PRO A 120 2.20 -14.08 -7.61
N PRO A 121 1.03 -14.66 -7.97
CA PRO A 121 -0.11 -13.95 -8.55
C PRO A 121 -0.88 -13.17 -7.46
N VAL A 122 -0.22 -12.21 -6.83
CA VAL A 122 -0.74 -11.35 -5.76
C VAL A 122 -0.59 -9.90 -6.19
N GLU A 123 -1.54 -9.05 -5.80
CA GLU A 123 -1.49 -7.62 -6.14
C GLU A 123 -0.23 -6.94 -5.58
N LEU A 124 0.31 -5.99 -6.36
CA LEU A 124 1.48 -5.20 -5.98
C LEU A 124 1.10 -3.75 -5.76
N HIS A 125 1.43 -3.24 -4.57
CA HIS A 125 1.33 -1.83 -4.23
C HIS A 125 2.73 -1.22 -4.12
N ALA A 126 2.92 -0.03 -4.72
CA ALA A 126 4.18 0.68 -4.61
C ALA A 126 4.29 1.33 -3.22
N SER A 127 5.32 0.98 -2.48
CA SER A 127 5.58 1.55 -1.15
C SER A 127 5.79 3.07 -1.23
N THR A 128 5.45 3.80 -0.17
CA THR A 128 5.83 5.21 0.00
C THR A 128 7.34 5.44 -0.16
N GLN A 129 8.16 4.41 0.05
CA GLN A 129 9.61 4.48 -0.14
C GLN A 129 10.06 4.51 -1.61
N THR A 130 9.15 4.32 -2.57
CA THR A 130 9.43 4.53 -4.01
C THR A 130 9.40 6.00 -4.43
N ALA A 131 9.27 6.93 -3.47
CA ALA A 131 9.35 8.38 -3.63
C ALA A 131 8.30 8.95 -4.61
N ILE A 132 7.02 8.65 -4.36
CA ILE A 132 5.90 9.10 -5.21
C ILE A 132 5.51 10.53 -4.84
N ARG A 133 6.11 11.50 -5.53
CA ARG A 133 5.92 12.95 -5.28
C ARG A 133 5.33 13.70 -6.46
N THR A 134 5.42 13.15 -7.66
CA THR A 134 5.03 13.81 -8.90
C THR A 134 4.13 12.93 -9.75
N PRO A 135 3.29 13.53 -10.62
CA PRO A 135 2.49 12.80 -11.59
C PRO A 135 3.31 11.91 -12.52
N GLU A 136 4.51 12.33 -12.90
CA GLU A 136 5.41 11.58 -13.80
C GLU A 136 5.84 10.28 -13.13
N ARG A 137 6.31 10.35 -11.87
CA ARG A 137 6.70 9.18 -11.10
C ARG A 137 5.53 8.21 -10.88
N ALA A 138 4.35 8.75 -10.64
CA ALA A 138 3.14 7.94 -10.49
C ALA A 138 2.82 7.15 -11.76
N ARG A 139 2.90 7.79 -12.96
CA ARG A 139 2.69 7.10 -14.25
C ARG A 139 3.73 6.02 -14.52
N GLU A 140 4.99 6.27 -14.17
CA GLU A 140 6.05 5.26 -14.31
C GLU A 140 5.72 4.00 -13.52
N LEU A 141 5.33 4.14 -12.26
CA LEU A 141 4.99 3.00 -11.40
C LEU A 141 3.70 2.30 -11.86
N GLU A 142 2.68 3.05 -12.28
CA GLU A 142 1.48 2.46 -12.87
C GLU A 142 1.81 1.65 -14.13
N ALA A 143 2.68 2.18 -15.00
CA ALA A 143 3.11 1.47 -16.21
C ALA A 143 3.91 0.19 -15.92
N LEU A 144 4.55 0.10 -14.75
CA LEU A 144 5.22 -1.11 -14.25
C LEU A 144 4.24 -2.16 -13.69
N GLY A 145 2.95 -1.84 -13.59
CA GLY A 145 1.92 -2.80 -13.19
C GLY A 145 1.47 -2.70 -11.72
N PHE A 146 1.85 -1.65 -10.99
CA PHE A 146 1.32 -1.43 -9.66
C PHE A 146 -0.17 -1.06 -9.70
N SER A 147 -0.99 -1.79 -8.94
CA SER A 147 -2.42 -1.53 -8.82
C SER A 147 -2.75 -0.38 -7.87
N ARG A 148 -1.84 -0.06 -6.93
CA ARG A 148 -1.99 1.03 -5.97
C ARG A 148 -0.65 1.70 -5.67
N LEU A 149 -0.69 3.02 -5.43
CA LEU A 149 0.46 3.84 -5.09
C LEU A 149 0.29 4.43 -3.69
N VAL A 150 1.19 4.09 -2.76
CA VAL A 150 1.21 4.65 -1.40
C VAL A 150 1.97 5.96 -1.41
N LEU A 151 1.24 7.08 -1.31
CA LEU A 151 1.80 8.41 -1.47
C LEU A 151 2.64 8.84 -0.26
N GLU A 152 3.57 9.76 -0.48
CA GLU A 152 4.32 10.38 0.60
C GLU A 152 3.44 11.28 1.47
N ARG A 153 3.77 11.33 2.77
CA ARG A 153 2.97 12.05 3.78
C ARG A 153 3.05 13.56 3.69
N GLN A 154 4.07 14.10 3.01
CA GLN A 154 4.34 15.53 2.90
C GLN A 154 3.59 16.20 1.74
N LEU A 155 2.86 15.44 0.94
CA LEU A 155 2.16 15.98 -0.22
C LEU A 155 0.98 16.87 0.20
N SER A 156 0.85 18.01 -0.46
CA SER A 156 -0.33 18.84 -0.36
C SER A 156 -1.52 18.22 -1.11
N LEU A 157 -2.73 18.62 -0.75
CA LEU A 157 -3.93 18.14 -1.45
C LEU A 157 -3.91 18.46 -2.97
N ASP A 158 -3.28 19.56 -3.38
CA ASP A 158 -3.18 19.92 -4.79
C ASP A 158 -2.21 18.99 -5.53
N GLN A 159 -1.11 18.60 -4.88
CA GLN A 159 -0.20 17.58 -5.44
C GLN A 159 -0.90 16.21 -5.54
N ILE A 160 -1.67 15.80 -4.54
CA ILE A 160 -2.44 14.56 -4.58
C ILE A 160 -3.49 14.61 -5.71
N ARG A 161 -4.19 15.73 -5.89
CA ARG A 161 -5.12 15.92 -7.02
C ARG A 161 -4.43 15.82 -8.37
N ALA A 162 -3.23 16.41 -8.50
CA ALA A 162 -2.45 16.34 -9.73
C ALA A 162 -2.01 14.90 -10.04
N ILE A 163 -1.56 14.14 -9.03
CA ILE A 163 -1.24 12.72 -9.17
C ILE A 163 -2.50 11.94 -9.55
N ARG A 164 -3.63 12.13 -8.83
CA ARG A 164 -4.89 11.45 -9.14
C ARG A 164 -5.37 11.67 -10.57
N ALA A 165 -5.20 12.88 -11.09
CA ALA A 165 -5.56 13.21 -12.47
C ALA A 165 -4.64 12.55 -13.52
N ALA A 166 -3.48 12.09 -13.13
CA ALA A 166 -2.46 11.55 -14.02
C ALA A 166 -2.46 10.03 -14.15
N VAL A 167 -3.07 9.30 -13.20
CA VAL A 167 -3.07 7.83 -13.13
C VAL A 167 -4.48 7.28 -12.95
N GLY A 168 -4.70 6.05 -13.42
CA GLY A 168 -5.95 5.30 -13.23
C GLY A 168 -5.93 4.37 -12.03
N CYS A 169 -4.72 3.95 -11.58
CA CYS A 169 -4.55 3.06 -10.43
C CYS A 169 -4.99 3.71 -9.10
N GLU A 170 -5.13 2.92 -8.06
CA GLU A 170 -5.55 3.40 -6.75
C GLU A 170 -4.46 4.24 -6.08
N LEU A 171 -4.88 5.20 -5.25
CA LEU A 171 -4.00 5.99 -4.41
C LEU A 171 -4.29 5.73 -2.94
N GLU A 172 -3.25 5.47 -2.17
CA GLU A 172 -3.30 5.34 -0.72
C GLU A 172 -2.62 6.53 -0.06
N PHE A 173 -3.23 7.08 0.97
CA PHE A 173 -2.70 8.24 1.68
C PHE A 173 -2.86 8.09 3.20
N PHE A 174 -1.82 8.47 3.94
CA PHE A 174 -1.84 8.43 5.40
C PHE A 174 -2.68 9.56 5.97
N ILE A 175 -3.73 9.22 6.71
CA ILE A 175 -4.61 10.18 7.39
C ILE A 175 -4.31 10.30 8.87
N HIS A 176 -3.58 9.35 9.46
CA HIS A 176 -3.20 9.33 10.87
C HIS A 176 -1.80 8.73 11.05
N GLY A 177 -1.05 9.25 12.02
CA GLY A 177 0.28 8.76 12.39
C GLY A 177 1.30 9.88 12.55
N ALA A 178 2.49 9.53 13.04
CA ALA A 178 3.60 10.48 13.17
C ALA A 178 4.09 10.93 11.79
N LEU A 179 4.41 12.22 11.67
CA LEU A 179 5.15 12.72 10.51
C LEU A 179 6.50 12.00 10.43
N CYS A 180 6.84 11.53 9.24
CA CYS A 180 8.15 10.99 8.99
C CYS A 180 9.16 12.15 8.94
N VAL A 181 10.09 12.19 9.89
CA VAL A 181 11.19 13.19 9.90
C VAL A 181 12.34 12.80 8.99
N GLY A 182 12.31 11.58 8.41
CA GLY A 182 13.23 11.13 7.38
C GLY A 182 12.69 11.47 5.99
N VAL A 183 13.54 11.97 5.12
CA VAL A 183 13.25 12.02 3.69
C VAL A 183 13.36 10.59 3.18
N SER A 184 12.30 10.07 2.54
CA SER A 184 12.42 8.84 1.75
C SER A 184 13.34 9.15 0.57
N VAL A 185 14.63 8.96 0.76
CA VAL A 185 15.61 9.10 -0.31
C VAL A 185 15.69 7.73 -0.97
N ALA A 186 15.21 7.64 -2.21
CA ALA A 186 15.74 6.63 -3.08
C ALA A 186 17.28 6.92 -3.14
N TRP A 187 18.08 6.09 -2.51
CA TRP A 187 19.51 6.14 -2.64
C TRP A 187 19.80 5.79 -4.10
N SER A 188 19.88 6.82 -4.93
CA SER A 188 20.51 6.68 -6.22
C SER A 188 21.98 6.40 -5.90
N VAL A 189 22.38 5.14 -5.92
CA VAL A 189 23.78 4.80 -6.02
C VAL A 189 24.22 5.28 -7.40
N VAL A 190 24.80 6.46 -7.44
CA VAL A 190 25.57 6.91 -8.60
C VAL A 190 26.87 6.11 -8.54
N ILE A 191 26.99 5.12 -9.43
CA ILE A 191 28.26 4.49 -9.78
C ILE A 191 29.01 5.40 -10.74
#